data_2ae171646953ff2fa059d93ce9dc87cf
#
_entry.id   2ae171646953ff2fa059d93ce9dc87cf
#
_cell.length_a   1.000
_cell.length_b   1.000
_cell.length_c   1.000
_cell.angle_alpha   90.00
_cell.angle_beta   90.00
_cell.angle_gamma   90.00
#
_symmetry.space_group_name_H-M   'P 1'
#
loop_
_entity.id
_entity.type
_entity.pdbx_description
1 polymer ?
#
loop_
_entity_poly.entity_id
_entity_poly.type
_entity_poly.pdbx_seq_one_letter_code
_entity_poly.pdbx_strand_id
1 'polypeptide(L)'
;MAKQIDTVTVEVVRNLLMSIAEETYGIIVRSAYSTNMKERRDVCTAVIDPDGNSVAQVESLAALLGSMLSVVPNIYEKFGKENVRPGDMFIANDPYHGGGNHLPDIVIAAPAFVGDKLVGWIANIAHHSDIGGKVPGSTSGDADSLFQEGIRIPVIRIRENNETISSVLDLLLDNTRVPQEREGDLTAQMSANLIGVQRIQEAYARYQDDLIACMKELVGYSERRVRAVVAELPDGEYNYTDYVDGCGDKYPDPLPIKVKVTIKGDNLTIDFTGTARSEEHTSELQSLFAIS
;
A
#
# COMPACT_ATOMS: atom_id res chain seq x y z
N MET A 1 -22.46 11.58 -23.47
CA MET A 1 -22.84 11.98 -22.10
C MET A 1 -22.52 10.80 -21.20
N ALA A 2 -21.73 10.98 -20.14
CA ALA A 2 -21.50 9.92 -19.17
C ALA A 2 -22.85 9.56 -18.52
N LYS A 3 -23.16 8.27 -18.43
CA LYS A 3 -24.37 7.76 -17.77
C LYS A 3 -24.28 8.19 -16.30
N GLN A 4 -25.24 8.99 -15.83
CA GLN A 4 -25.31 9.34 -14.42
C GLN A 4 -25.73 8.10 -13.64
N ILE A 5 -24.85 7.61 -12.75
CA ILE A 5 -25.14 6.47 -11.88
C ILE A 5 -25.97 6.99 -10.71
N ASP A 6 -27.00 6.23 -10.32
CA ASP A 6 -27.81 6.62 -9.18
C ASP A 6 -27.02 6.42 -7.86
N THR A 7 -27.31 7.27 -6.87
CA THR A 7 -26.60 7.29 -5.58
C THR A 7 -26.72 5.97 -4.81
N VAL A 8 -27.86 5.27 -4.97
CA VAL A 8 -28.09 3.98 -4.28
C VAL A 8 -27.13 2.93 -4.82
N THR A 9 -26.96 2.86 -6.15
CA THR A 9 -26.02 1.96 -6.79
C THR A 9 -24.58 2.25 -6.35
N VAL A 10 -24.17 3.54 -6.28
CA VAL A 10 -22.84 3.93 -5.79
C VAL A 10 -22.62 3.44 -4.36
N GLU A 11 -23.60 3.62 -3.47
CA GLU A 11 -23.50 3.20 -2.07
C GLU A 11 -23.46 1.68 -1.92
N VAL A 12 -24.23 0.94 -2.71
CA VAL A 12 -24.19 -0.54 -2.71
C VAL A 12 -22.83 -1.04 -3.20
N VAL A 13 -22.30 -0.45 -4.26
CA VAL A 13 -20.97 -0.81 -4.79
C VAL A 13 -19.88 -0.44 -3.77
N ARG A 14 -19.96 0.73 -3.11
CA ARG A 14 -19.03 1.10 -2.04
C ARG A 14 -18.94 0.02 -0.97
N ASN A 15 -20.09 -0.40 -0.43
CA ASN A 15 -20.14 -1.42 0.60
C ASN A 15 -19.64 -2.80 0.10
N LEU A 16 -19.91 -3.14 -1.16
CA LEU A 16 -19.37 -4.35 -1.78
C LEU A 16 -17.83 -4.31 -1.85
N LEU A 17 -17.25 -3.20 -2.31
CA LEU A 17 -15.79 -3.04 -2.40
C LEU A 17 -15.12 -3.05 -1.02
N MET A 18 -15.75 -2.44 -0.01
CA MET A 18 -15.29 -2.53 1.38
C MET A 18 -15.33 -3.98 1.88
N SER A 19 -16.40 -4.73 1.61
CA SER A 19 -16.49 -6.14 2.00
C SER A 19 -15.43 -7.01 1.30
N ILE A 20 -15.04 -6.69 0.07
CA ILE A 20 -13.94 -7.39 -0.62
C ILE A 20 -12.62 -7.12 0.10
N ALA A 21 -12.33 -5.86 0.48
CA ALA A 21 -11.14 -5.53 1.24
C ALA A 21 -11.13 -6.25 2.61
N GLU A 22 -12.25 -6.27 3.33
CA GLU A 22 -12.39 -6.95 4.62
C GLU A 22 -12.23 -8.47 4.49
N GLU A 23 -12.79 -9.10 3.45
CA GLU A 23 -12.64 -10.54 3.21
C GLU A 23 -11.17 -10.90 2.97
N THR A 24 -10.48 -10.15 2.10
CA THR A 24 -9.07 -10.37 1.81
C THR A 24 -8.18 -10.17 3.02
N TYR A 25 -8.43 -9.13 3.81
CA TYR A 25 -7.76 -8.92 5.11
C TYR A 25 -7.96 -10.12 6.04
N GLY A 26 -9.22 -10.56 6.21
CA GLY A 26 -9.55 -11.69 7.06
C GLY A 26 -8.89 -13.00 6.61
N ILE A 27 -8.66 -13.20 5.30
CA ILE A 27 -7.94 -14.36 4.77
C ILE A 27 -6.48 -14.31 5.23
N ILE A 28 -5.79 -13.18 5.07
CA ILE A 28 -4.38 -13.06 5.49
C ILE A 28 -4.25 -13.33 6.97
N VAL A 29 -5.02 -12.63 7.82
CA VAL A 29 -4.95 -12.79 9.28
C VAL A 29 -5.19 -14.24 9.73
N ARG A 30 -6.07 -14.98 9.08
CA ARG A 30 -6.36 -16.36 9.44
C ARG A 30 -5.37 -17.38 8.90
N SER A 31 -4.74 -17.11 7.74
CA SER A 31 -3.85 -18.06 7.07
C SER A 31 -2.35 -17.76 7.23
N ALA A 32 -1.98 -16.56 7.69
CA ALA A 32 -0.60 -16.20 7.96
C ALA A 32 0.03 -17.06 9.06
N TYR A 33 1.34 -17.13 9.06
CA TYR A 33 2.13 -17.92 10.01
C TYR A 33 2.75 -17.04 11.11
N SER A 34 3.20 -15.83 10.76
CA SER A 34 3.86 -14.93 11.70
C SER A 34 2.89 -14.34 12.73
N THR A 35 3.41 -14.08 13.91
CA THR A 35 2.70 -13.37 14.98
C THR A 35 2.32 -11.94 14.55
N ASN A 36 3.16 -11.29 13.73
CA ASN A 36 2.90 -9.94 13.24
C ASN A 36 1.59 -9.87 12.44
N MET A 37 1.40 -10.76 11.49
CA MET A 37 0.19 -10.77 10.66
C MET A 37 -1.02 -11.35 11.40
N LYS A 38 -0.81 -12.41 12.18
CA LYS A 38 -1.88 -13.20 12.79
C LYS A 38 -2.44 -12.57 14.07
N GLU A 39 -1.56 -12.15 14.99
CA GLU A 39 -1.93 -11.65 16.31
C GLU A 39 -1.94 -10.12 16.35
N ARG A 40 -0.87 -9.47 15.89
CA ARG A 40 -0.78 -8.01 15.84
C ARG A 40 -1.60 -7.40 14.72
N ARG A 41 -1.96 -8.22 13.72
CA ARG A 41 -2.76 -7.81 12.56
C ARG A 41 -2.14 -6.64 11.79
N ASP A 42 -0.82 -6.66 11.69
CA ASP A 42 -0.04 -5.65 10.98
C ASP A 42 -0.12 -5.89 9.46
N VAL A 43 -1.32 -5.69 8.96
CA VAL A 43 -1.74 -5.96 7.58
C VAL A 43 -2.78 -4.94 7.18
N CYS A 44 -2.75 -4.52 5.92
CA CYS A 44 -3.84 -3.75 5.31
C CYS A 44 -4.14 -4.30 3.91
N THR A 45 -5.38 -4.11 3.44
CA THR A 45 -5.82 -4.53 2.11
C THR A 45 -6.61 -3.43 1.44
N ALA A 46 -6.50 -3.31 0.12
CA ALA A 46 -7.16 -2.29 -0.67
C ALA A 46 -7.70 -2.83 -1.99
N VAL A 47 -8.85 -2.33 -2.40
CA VAL A 47 -9.35 -2.40 -3.78
C VAL A 47 -8.96 -1.11 -4.48
N ILE A 48 -8.38 -1.24 -5.67
CA ILE A 48 -7.82 -0.12 -6.45
C ILE A 48 -8.49 -0.15 -7.83
N ASP A 49 -8.81 1.02 -8.37
CA ASP A 49 -9.43 1.14 -9.69
C ASP A 49 -8.42 0.84 -10.83
N PRO A 50 -8.86 0.70 -12.09
CA PRO A 50 -7.96 0.46 -13.23
C PRO A 50 -6.97 1.60 -13.50
N ASP A 51 -7.15 2.77 -12.92
CA ASP A 51 -6.27 3.93 -13.09
C ASP A 51 -5.25 4.06 -11.93
N GLY A 52 -5.35 3.19 -10.90
CA GLY A 52 -4.41 3.13 -9.77
C GLY A 52 -4.88 3.89 -8.53
N ASN A 53 -6.13 4.35 -8.48
CA ASN A 53 -6.67 5.03 -7.31
C ASN A 53 -7.26 4.03 -6.31
N SER A 54 -6.93 4.15 -5.03
CA SER A 54 -7.56 3.36 -3.97
C SER A 54 -9.02 3.78 -3.80
N VAL A 55 -9.94 2.82 -3.89
CA VAL A 55 -11.39 3.06 -3.80
C VAL A 55 -12.03 2.46 -2.56
N ALA A 56 -11.42 1.43 -1.99
CA ALA A 56 -11.82 0.83 -0.72
C ALA A 56 -10.59 0.27 -0.03
N GLN A 57 -10.53 0.44 1.27
CA GLN A 57 -9.39 0.00 2.09
C GLN A 57 -9.89 -0.40 3.46
N VAL A 58 -9.35 -1.50 4.02
CA VAL A 58 -9.70 -1.91 5.36
C VAL A 58 -9.13 -0.93 6.39
N GLU A 59 -9.91 -0.59 7.40
CA GLU A 59 -9.43 0.20 8.54
C GLU A 59 -8.59 -0.71 9.46
N SER A 60 -7.27 -0.59 9.34
CA SER A 60 -6.28 -1.31 10.11
C SER A 60 -5.28 -0.31 10.72
N LEU A 61 -3.98 -0.59 10.72
CA LEU A 61 -2.97 0.35 11.20
C LEU A 61 -2.94 1.61 10.34
N ALA A 62 -3.07 2.77 10.98
CA ALA A 62 -3.12 4.06 10.29
C ALA A 62 -1.86 4.31 9.42
N ALA A 63 -0.69 3.83 9.85
CA ALA A 63 0.56 3.94 9.11
C ALA A 63 0.52 3.23 7.73
N LEU A 64 -0.30 2.17 7.57
CA LEU A 64 -0.40 1.40 6.33
C LEU A 64 -1.45 1.96 5.36
N LEU A 65 -2.33 2.87 5.80
CA LEU A 65 -3.46 3.34 4.97
C LEU A 65 -3.00 4.05 3.68
N GLY A 66 -1.93 4.84 3.74
CA GLY A 66 -1.40 5.56 2.58
C GLY A 66 -0.34 4.79 1.78
N SER A 67 0.25 3.75 2.36
CA SER A 67 1.47 3.12 1.84
C SER A 67 1.27 2.33 0.54
N MET A 68 0.04 1.91 0.22
CA MET A 68 -0.28 1.19 -1.02
C MET A 68 -0.66 2.10 -2.19
N LEU A 69 -0.79 3.42 -1.99
CA LEU A 69 -1.27 4.34 -3.04
C LEU A 69 -0.33 4.39 -4.26
N SER A 70 0.95 4.18 -4.06
CA SER A 70 1.96 4.25 -5.12
C SER A 70 2.19 2.93 -5.86
N VAL A 71 1.71 1.78 -5.34
CA VAL A 71 2.10 0.47 -5.89
C VAL A 71 1.65 0.28 -7.34
N VAL A 72 0.39 0.58 -7.68
CA VAL A 72 -0.11 0.44 -9.06
C VAL A 72 0.49 1.48 -10.00
N PRO A 73 0.57 2.78 -9.65
CA PRO A 73 1.35 3.74 -10.42
C PRO A 73 2.77 3.30 -10.72
N ASN A 74 3.52 2.79 -9.73
CA ASN A 74 4.89 2.31 -9.91
C ASN A 74 4.96 1.05 -10.80
N ILE A 75 3.95 0.16 -10.73
CA ILE A 75 3.83 -0.97 -11.68
C ILE A 75 3.67 -0.44 -13.11
N TYR A 76 2.80 0.54 -13.32
CA TYR A 76 2.57 1.14 -14.64
C TYR A 76 3.80 1.88 -15.16
N GLU A 77 4.50 2.62 -14.31
CA GLU A 77 5.73 3.30 -14.68
C GLU A 77 6.82 2.30 -15.14
N LYS A 78 6.96 1.21 -14.39
CA LYS A 78 8.04 0.24 -14.68
C LYS A 78 7.75 -0.69 -15.85
N PHE A 79 6.52 -1.18 -15.96
CA PHE A 79 6.17 -2.23 -16.93
C PHE A 79 5.34 -1.72 -18.13
N GLY A 80 4.67 -0.57 -17.99
CA GLY A 80 3.61 -0.14 -18.89
C GLY A 80 2.27 -0.81 -18.58
N LYS A 81 1.20 -0.05 -18.58
CA LYS A 81 -0.17 -0.58 -18.32
C LYS A 81 -0.55 -1.68 -19.33
N GLU A 82 -0.11 -1.54 -20.57
CA GLU A 82 -0.35 -2.48 -21.67
C GLU A 82 0.40 -3.81 -21.52
N ASN A 83 1.37 -3.92 -20.64
CA ASN A 83 2.16 -5.13 -20.37
C ASN A 83 1.74 -5.86 -19.09
N VAL A 84 0.73 -5.35 -18.39
CA VAL A 84 0.07 -6.07 -17.29
C VAL A 84 -0.90 -7.09 -17.88
N ARG A 85 -0.86 -8.32 -17.40
CA ARG A 85 -1.62 -9.45 -17.96
C ARG A 85 -2.51 -10.13 -16.90
N PRO A 86 -3.58 -10.81 -17.33
CA PRO A 86 -4.31 -11.72 -16.44
C PRO A 86 -3.37 -12.77 -15.81
N GLY A 87 -3.48 -12.96 -14.50
CA GLY A 87 -2.66 -13.93 -13.76
C GLY A 87 -1.29 -13.41 -13.30
N ASP A 88 -0.94 -12.16 -13.62
CA ASP A 88 0.21 -11.49 -13.02
C ASP A 88 -0.04 -11.19 -11.54
N MET A 89 1.06 -11.11 -10.77
CA MET A 89 1.07 -10.57 -9.42
C MET A 89 2.43 -9.91 -9.18
N PHE A 90 2.42 -8.75 -8.58
CA PHE A 90 3.60 -7.93 -8.34
C PHE A 90 3.90 -7.84 -6.86
N ILE A 91 5.19 -7.85 -6.51
CA ILE A 91 5.69 -7.70 -5.15
C ILE A 91 6.68 -6.53 -5.08
N ALA A 92 6.68 -5.80 -3.98
CA ALA A 92 7.63 -4.75 -3.67
C ALA A 92 7.71 -4.48 -2.17
N ASN A 93 8.81 -3.88 -1.70
CA ASN A 93 8.92 -3.30 -0.37
C ASN A 93 9.77 -2.02 -0.35
N ASP A 94 10.16 -1.53 -1.52
CA ASP A 94 10.94 -0.28 -1.63
C ASP A 94 10.06 0.91 -1.24
N PRO A 95 10.34 1.63 -0.14
CA PRO A 95 9.52 2.76 0.30
C PRO A 95 9.44 3.91 -0.71
N TYR A 96 10.43 4.03 -1.58
CA TYR A 96 10.48 5.11 -2.58
C TYR A 96 9.76 4.77 -3.88
N HIS A 97 9.82 3.48 -4.30
CA HIS A 97 9.35 3.08 -5.64
C HIS A 97 8.46 1.83 -5.63
N GLY A 98 8.08 1.32 -4.47
CA GLY A 98 7.34 0.05 -4.38
C GLY A 98 6.04 0.13 -3.58
N GLY A 99 5.94 1.06 -2.67
CA GLY A 99 4.95 1.09 -1.61
C GLY A 99 5.51 0.43 -0.33
N GLY A 100 4.84 0.65 0.79
CA GLY A 100 5.35 0.31 2.11
C GLY A 100 6.01 1.51 2.78
N ASN A 101 6.23 1.42 4.09
CA ASN A 101 6.83 2.49 4.89
C ASN A 101 8.29 2.20 5.19
N HIS A 102 8.64 0.94 5.32
CA HIS A 102 9.99 0.42 5.54
C HIS A 102 10.12 -0.98 4.93
N LEU A 103 11.35 -1.51 4.82
CA LEU A 103 11.58 -2.76 4.09
C LEU A 103 10.78 -3.98 4.61
N PRO A 104 10.49 -4.15 5.92
CA PRO A 104 9.63 -5.24 6.37
C PRO A 104 8.20 -5.22 5.84
N ASP A 105 7.71 -4.08 5.38
CA ASP A 105 6.37 -3.92 4.79
C ASP A 105 6.36 -4.39 3.34
N ILE A 106 6.01 -5.66 3.12
CA ILE A 106 5.91 -6.22 1.78
C ILE A 106 4.51 -5.99 1.21
N VAL A 107 4.47 -5.31 0.06
CA VAL A 107 3.25 -5.07 -0.72
C VAL A 107 3.14 -6.12 -1.82
N ILE A 108 1.95 -6.71 -1.98
CA ILE A 108 1.61 -7.56 -3.11
C ILE A 108 0.35 -7.02 -3.80
N ALA A 109 0.41 -6.83 -5.12
CA ALA A 109 -0.72 -6.34 -5.92
C ALA A 109 -1.02 -7.29 -7.09
N ALA A 110 -2.31 -7.53 -7.34
CA ALA A 110 -2.80 -8.39 -8.40
C ALA A 110 -3.86 -7.69 -9.24
N PRO A 111 -3.74 -7.67 -10.59
CA PRO A 111 -4.73 -7.09 -11.47
C PRO A 111 -5.95 -8.02 -11.62
N ALA A 112 -7.14 -7.45 -11.60
CA ALA A 112 -8.37 -8.15 -11.89
C ALA A 112 -8.79 -7.91 -13.34
N PHE A 113 -8.81 -8.96 -14.15
CA PHE A 113 -9.22 -8.93 -15.55
C PHE A 113 -10.52 -9.72 -15.77
N VAL A 114 -11.34 -9.25 -16.70
CA VAL A 114 -12.46 -10.00 -17.28
C VAL A 114 -12.27 -10.05 -18.79
N GLY A 115 -11.92 -11.21 -19.33
CA GLY A 115 -11.32 -11.29 -20.66
C GLY A 115 -10.02 -10.46 -20.71
N ASP A 116 -9.89 -9.59 -21.68
CA ASP A 116 -8.73 -8.70 -21.82
C ASP A 116 -8.92 -7.34 -21.13
N LYS A 117 -10.05 -7.13 -20.46
CA LYS A 117 -10.36 -5.86 -19.80
C LYS A 117 -9.88 -5.87 -18.35
N LEU A 118 -8.98 -4.95 -18.02
CA LEU A 118 -8.62 -4.65 -16.63
C LEU A 118 -9.79 -3.92 -15.95
N VAL A 119 -10.31 -4.49 -14.86
CA VAL A 119 -11.50 -3.99 -14.16
C VAL A 119 -11.20 -3.48 -12.76
N GLY A 120 -9.98 -3.66 -12.27
CA GLY A 120 -9.49 -3.19 -10.98
C GLY A 120 -8.25 -3.93 -10.55
N TRP A 121 -7.83 -3.66 -9.31
CA TRP A 121 -6.72 -4.32 -8.63
C TRP A 121 -7.13 -4.65 -7.20
N ILE A 122 -6.52 -5.68 -6.67
CA ILE A 122 -6.45 -5.95 -5.24
C ILE A 122 -5.00 -5.83 -4.80
N ALA A 123 -4.76 -5.14 -3.71
CA ALA A 123 -3.44 -5.04 -3.11
C ALA A 123 -3.52 -5.30 -1.61
N ASN A 124 -2.46 -5.84 -1.06
CA ASN A 124 -2.27 -5.93 0.37
C ASN A 124 -0.83 -5.56 0.73
N ILE A 125 -0.66 -5.13 1.96
CA ILE A 125 0.62 -4.87 2.61
C ILE A 125 0.63 -5.59 3.93
N ALA A 126 1.76 -6.18 4.29
CA ALA A 126 1.94 -6.86 5.56
C ALA A 126 3.35 -6.68 6.08
N HIS A 127 3.46 -6.44 7.40
CA HIS A 127 4.75 -6.36 8.09
C HIS A 127 5.32 -7.76 8.34
N HIS A 128 6.39 -8.10 7.64
CA HIS A 128 7.10 -9.36 7.80
C HIS A 128 8.04 -9.34 8.99
N SER A 129 8.09 -10.44 9.75
CA SER A 129 8.87 -10.53 11.00
C SER A 129 10.39 -10.55 10.77
N ASP A 130 10.86 -10.98 9.62
CA ASP A 130 12.29 -10.96 9.22
C ASP A 130 12.40 -10.98 7.70
N ILE A 131 13.18 -10.09 7.16
CA ILE A 131 13.54 -9.98 5.73
C ILE A 131 15.06 -9.88 5.53
N GLY A 132 15.83 -10.41 6.48
CA GLY A 132 17.29 -10.32 6.48
C GLY A 132 17.84 -9.11 7.24
N GLY A 133 18.89 -8.51 6.71
CA GLY A 133 19.56 -7.39 7.37
C GLY A 133 20.52 -7.79 8.50
N LYS A 134 21.02 -6.79 9.24
CA LYS A 134 22.10 -7.01 10.19
C LYS A 134 21.68 -7.67 11.51
N VAL A 135 20.39 -7.56 11.86
CA VAL A 135 19.85 -8.15 13.11
C VAL A 135 18.64 -9.04 12.82
N PRO A 136 18.38 -10.07 13.66
CA PRO A 136 17.11 -10.79 13.62
C PRO A 136 15.93 -9.85 13.83
N GLY A 137 14.87 -10.04 13.04
CA GLY A 137 13.69 -9.18 13.08
C GLY A 137 13.79 -7.93 12.20
N SER A 138 14.93 -7.75 11.49
CA SER A 138 15.13 -6.69 10.48
C SER A 138 14.92 -5.23 10.97
N THR A 139 14.75 -5.04 12.29
CA THR A 139 14.56 -3.71 12.90
C THR A 139 15.73 -3.43 13.82
N SER A 140 16.72 -2.71 13.32
CA SER A 140 17.93 -2.34 14.07
C SER A 140 17.87 -0.87 14.47
N GLY A 141 17.94 -0.57 15.77
CA GLY A 141 17.94 0.81 16.28
C GLY A 141 19.18 1.63 15.92
N ASP A 142 20.23 0.99 15.40
CA ASP A 142 21.48 1.60 14.96
C ASP A 142 21.77 1.38 13.47
N ALA A 143 20.76 1.05 12.67
CA ALA A 143 20.91 0.99 11.22
C ALA A 143 21.12 2.40 10.67
N ASP A 144 22.21 2.60 9.94
CA ASP A 144 22.55 3.85 9.26
C ASP A 144 22.49 3.74 7.74
N SER A 145 21.98 2.61 7.24
CA SER A 145 21.80 2.33 5.82
C SER A 145 20.66 1.34 5.60
N LEU A 146 19.85 1.59 4.59
CA LEU A 146 18.76 0.71 4.15
C LEU A 146 19.23 -0.73 3.90
N PHE A 147 20.47 -0.93 3.44
CA PHE A 147 21.07 -2.24 3.22
C PHE A 147 21.26 -3.05 4.52
N GLN A 148 21.28 -2.41 5.68
CA GLN A 148 21.37 -3.07 6.98
C GLN A 148 20.01 -3.58 7.49
N GLU A 149 18.91 -3.11 6.90
CA GLU A 149 17.54 -3.43 7.34
C GLU A 149 17.02 -4.72 6.71
N GLY A 150 17.48 -5.08 5.51
CA GLY A 150 17.05 -6.31 4.85
C GLY A 150 17.12 -6.25 3.33
N ILE A 151 16.46 -7.21 2.68
CA ILE A 151 16.38 -7.27 1.24
C ILE A 151 15.46 -6.15 0.74
N ARG A 152 15.95 -5.34 -0.20
CA ARG A 152 15.16 -4.35 -0.93
C ARG A 152 14.59 -4.97 -2.19
N ILE A 153 13.27 -5.05 -2.26
CA ILE A 153 12.53 -5.64 -3.37
C ILE A 153 11.95 -4.49 -4.22
N PRO A 154 12.54 -4.20 -5.39
CA PRO A 154 11.92 -3.26 -6.32
C PRO A 154 10.63 -3.89 -6.87
N VAL A 155 9.75 -3.09 -7.48
CA VAL A 155 8.55 -3.65 -8.12
C VAL A 155 8.96 -4.73 -9.14
N ILE A 156 8.63 -6.00 -8.85
CA ILE A 156 8.90 -7.16 -9.71
C ILE A 156 7.67 -8.05 -9.77
N ARG A 157 7.58 -8.92 -10.80
CA ARG A 157 6.59 -9.98 -10.81
C ARG A 157 7.01 -11.09 -9.86
N ILE A 158 6.11 -11.51 -8.96
CA ILE A 158 6.22 -12.74 -8.19
C ILE A 158 5.40 -13.86 -8.82
N ARG A 159 4.44 -13.49 -9.67
CA ARG A 159 3.61 -14.43 -10.41
C ARG A 159 3.39 -13.92 -11.83
N GLU A 160 3.42 -14.81 -12.81
CA GLU A 160 3.18 -14.55 -14.22
C GLU A 160 2.40 -15.71 -14.84
N ASN A 161 1.40 -15.42 -15.68
CA ASN A 161 0.56 -16.43 -16.32
C ASN A 161 -0.06 -17.44 -15.34
N ASN A 162 -0.50 -17.00 -14.17
CA ASN A 162 -1.04 -17.83 -13.08
C ASN A 162 -0.03 -18.77 -12.40
N GLU A 163 1.26 -18.66 -12.68
CA GLU A 163 2.31 -19.46 -12.05
C GLU A 163 3.22 -18.60 -11.18
N THR A 164 3.57 -19.09 -10.01
CA THR A 164 4.55 -18.41 -9.14
C THR A 164 5.94 -18.55 -9.73
N ILE A 165 6.68 -17.47 -9.79
CA ILE A 165 8.08 -17.45 -10.27
C ILE A 165 8.96 -17.97 -9.13
N SER A 166 9.30 -19.27 -9.19
CA SER A 166 10.05 -19.94 -8.12
C SER A 166 11.36 -19.26 -7.80
N SER A 167 12.11 -18.82 -8.80
CA SER A 167 13.40 -18.14 -8.57
C SER A 167 13.28 -16.82 -7.81
N VAL A 168 12.15 -16.12 -7.91
CA VAL A 168 11.88 -14.93 -7.09
C VAL A 168 11.56 -15.34 -5.66
N LEU A 169 10.71 -16.36 -5.48
CA LEU A 169 10.38 -16.86 -4.16
C LEU A 169 11.62 -17.41 -3.44
N ASP A 170 12.43 -18.23 -4.11
CA ASP A 170 13.69 -18.79 -3.57
C ASP A 170 14.62 -17.66 -3.12
N LEU A 171 14.80 -16.62 -3.95
CA LEU A 171 15.62 -15.46 -3.59
C LEU A 171 15.13 -14.78 -2.30
N LEU A 172 13.81 -14.63 -2.14
CA LEU A 172 13.23 -14.01 -0.94
C LEU A 172 13.43 -14.90 0.29
N LEU A 173 13.23 -16.20 0.16
CA LEU A 173 13.35 -17.15 1.27
C LEU A 173 14.79 -17.33 1.72
N ASP A 174 15.75 -17.37 0.80
CA ASP A 174 17.18 -17.50 1.11
C ASP A 174 17.78 -16.27 1.82
N ASN A 175 17.09 -15.11 1.73
CA ASN A 175 17.52 -13.88 2.39
C ASN A 175 16.83 -13.63 3.75
N THR A 176 16.07 -14.59 4.27
CA THR A 176 15.42 -14.50 5.59
C THR A 176 15.94 -15.59 6.54
N ARG A 177 15.88 -15.34 7.85
CA ARG A 177 16.26 -16.31 8.89
C ARG A 177 15.18 -17.33 9.20
N VAL A 178 13.95 -17.08 8.77
CA VAL A 178 12.75 -17.89 9.06
C VAL A 178 11.98 -18.23 7.78
N PRO A 179 12.61 -18.97 6.82
CA PRO A 179 12.06 -19.15 5.48
C PRO A 179 10.67 -19.82 5.47
N GLN A 180 10.39 -20.78 6.35
CA GLN A 180 9.08 -21.45 6.41
C GLN A 180 7.97 -20.50 6.83
N GLU A 181 8.23 -19.59 7.77
CA GLU A 181 7.27 -18.57 8.17
C GLU A 181 7.06 -17.56 7.05
N ARG A 182 8.14 -17.14 6.36
CA ARG A 182 8.05 -16.22 5.19
C ARG A 182 7.24 -16.80 4.06
N GLU A 183 7.51 -18.05 3.72
CA GLU A 183 6.76 -18.76 2.68
C GLU A 183 5.26 -18.83 3.01
N GLY A 184 4.92 -19.15 4.26
CA GLY A 184 3.54 -19.17 4.74
C GLY A 184 2.87 -17.80 4.64
N ASP A 185 3.56 -16.74 5.06
CA ASP A 185 3.03 -15.36 5.02
C ASP A 185 2.88 -14.84 3.58
N LEU A 186 3.88 -15.04 2.72
CA LEU A 186 3.78 -14.68 1.30
C LEU A 186 2.66 -15.44 0.60
N THR A 187 2.50 -16.73 0.92
CA THR A 187 1.40 -17.55 0.38
C THR A 187 0.04 -17.04 0.85
N ALA A 188 -0.07 -16.61 2.12
CA ALA A 188 -1.29 -16.01 2.65
C ALA A 188 -1.67 -14.72 1.90
N GLN A 189 -0.70 -13.82 1.68
CA GLN A 189 -0.88 -12.58 0.93
C GLN A 189 -1.30 -12.85 -0.53
N MET A 190 -0.59 -13.74 -1.22
CA MET A 190 -0.90 -14.10 -2.61
C MET A 190 -2.29 -14.75 -2.74
N SER A 191 -2.63 -15.67 -1.82
CA SER A 191 -3.93 -16.35 -1.82
C SER A 191 -5.08 -15.39 -1.57
N ALA A 192 -4.91 -14.44 -0.64
CA ALA A 192 -5.88 -13.39 -0.39
C ALA A 192 -6.14 -12.53 -1.64
N ASN A 193 -5.07 -12.15 -2.36
CA ASN A 193 -5.21 -11.40 -3.60
C ASN A 193 -5.95 -12.21 -4.69
N LEU A 194 -5.72 -13.51 -4.81
CA LEU A 194 -6.47 -14.36 -5.77
C LEU A 194 -7.97 -14.35 -5.48
N ILE A 195 -8.35 -14.49 -4.22
CA ILE A 195 -9.76 -14.38 -3.82
C ILE A 195 -10.30 -12.98 -4.08
N GLY A 196 -9.55 -11.93 -3.74
CA GLY A 196 -9.97 -10.55 -4.01
C GLY A 196 -10.16 -10.27 -5.50
N VAL A 197 -9.27 -10.78 -6.37
CA VAL A 197 -9.44 -10.72 -7.84
C VAL A 197 -10.73 -11.39 -8.26
N GLN A 198 -11.01 -12.61 -7.77
CA GLN A 198 -12.25 -13.31 -8.05
C GLN A 198 -13.49 -12.49 -7.64
N ARG A 199 -13.48 -11.89 -6.46
CA ARG A 199 -14.59 -11.05 -5.97
C ARG A 199 -14.81 -9.81 -6.83
N ILE A 200 -13.74 -9.16 -7.30
CA ILE A 200 -13.85 -8.04 -8.24
C ILE A 200 -14.45 -8.49 -9.58
N GLN A 201 -14.06 -9.67 -10.07
CA GLN A 201 -14.63 -10.26 -11.29
C GLN A 201 -16.13 -10.57 -11.13
N GLU A 202 -16.55 -11.13 -9.99
CA GLU A 202 -17.96 -11.37 -9.65
C GLU A 202 -18.75 -10.04 -9.57
N ALA A 203 -18.16 -9.00 -8.97
CA ALA A 203 -18.75 -7.67 -8.94
C ALA A 203 -18.90 -7.11 -10.37
N TYR A 204 -17.88 -7.26 -11.21
CA TYR A 204 -17.95 -6.80 -12.60
C TYR A 204 -18.99 -7.60 -13.41
N ALA A 205 -19.12 -8.91 -13.19
CA ALA A 205 -20.17 -9.72 -13.84
C ALA A 205 -21.57 -9.19 -13.53
N ARG A 206 -21.78 -8.63 -12.33
CA ARG A 206 -23.08 -8.10 -11.89
C ARG A 206 -23.32 -6.66 -12.38
N TYR A 207 -22.32 -5.78 -12.29
CA TYR A 207 -22.48 -4.35 -12.52
C TYR A 207 -21.91 -3.88 -13.86
N GLN A 208 -21.13 -4.69 -14.54
CA GLN A 208 -20.46 -4.36 -15.80
C GLN A 208 -19.68 -3.04 -15.67
N ASP A 209 -19.71 -2.18 -16.66
CA ASP A 209 -19.00 -0.89 -16.67
C ASP A 209 -19.49 0.09 -15.60
N ASP A 210 -20.67 -0.12 -15.04
CA ASP A 210 -21.16 0.68 -13.90
C ASP A 210 -20.27 0.45 -12.64
N LEU A 211 -19.62 -0.70 -12.49
CA LEU A 211 -18.65 -0.92 -11.42
C LEU A 211 -17.49 0.08 -11.49
N ILE A 212 -16.85 0.17 -12.65
CA ILE A 212 -15.71 1.08 -12.86
C ILE A 212 -16.13 2.56 -12.71
N ALA A 213 -17.31 2.87 -13.22
CA ALA A 213 -17.86 4.22 -13.08
C ALA A 213 -18.20 4.56 -11.61
N CYS A 214 -18.70 3.59 -10.82
CA CYS A 214 -18.88 3.76 -9.37
C CYS A 214 -17.55 3.96 -8.64
N MET A 215 -16.51 3.18 -8.98
CA MET A 215 -15.16 3.37 -8.41
C MET A 215 -14.68 4.81 -8.63
N LYS A 216 -14.81 5.32 -9.84
CA LYS A 216 -14.43 6.69 -10.18
C LYS A 216 -15.25 7.74 -9.43
N GLU A 217 -16.56 7.52 -9.29
CA GLU A 217 -17.44 8.41 -8.52
C GLU A 217 -17.06 8.43 -7.04
N LEU A 218 -16.67 7.29 -6.45
CA LEU A 218 -16.24 7.18 -5.05
C LEU A 218 -14.98 8.00 -4.79
N VAL A 219 -14.00 7.99 -5.70
CA VAL A 219 -12.80 8.85 -5.60
C VAL A 219 -13.21 10.32 -5.63
N GLY A 220 -14.02 10.74 -6.60
CA GLY A 220 -14.52 12.11 -6.69
C GLY A 220 -15.39 12.54 -5.50
N TYR A 221 -16.18 11.61 -4.95
CA TYR A 221 -16.97 11.86 -3.74
C TYR A 221 -16.06 12.11 -2.52
N SER A 222 -14.99 11.31 -2.35
CA SER A 222 -14.03 11.51 -1.26
C SER A 222 -13.34 12.87 -1.36
N GLU A 223 -12.90 13.25 -2.57
CA GLU A 223 -12.31 14.57 -2.81
C GLU A 223 -13.29 15.71 -2.42
N ARG A 224 -14.53 15.65 -2.90
CA ARG A 224 -15.53 16.68 -2.56
C ARG A 224 -15.78 16.78 -1.07
N ARG A 225 -15.82 15.65 -0.36
CA ARG A 225 -15.97 15.63 1.11
C ARG A 225 -14.81 16.28 1.83
N VAL A 226 -13.57 15.94 1.44
CA VAL A 226 -12.37 16.54 2.04
C VAL A 226 -12.35 18.05 1.78
N ARG A 227 -12.61 18.49 0.54
CA ARG A 227 -12.68 19.91 0.20
C ARG A 227 -13.75 20.67 1.00
N ALA A 228 -14.92 20.05 1.21
CA ALA A 228 -15.98 20.67 2.02
C ALA A 228 -15.53 20.86 3.48
N VAL A 229 -14.82 19.90 4.07
CA VAL A 229 -14.27 20.04 5.43
C VAL A 229 -13.16 21.09 5.48
N VAL A 230 -12.27 21.11 4.49
CA VAL A 230 -11.19 22.12 4.43
C VAL A 230 -11.77 23.53 4.30
N ALA A 231 -12.85 23.71 3.55
CA ALA A 231 -13.52 25.02 3.38
C ALA A 231 -14.13 25.58 4.69
N GLU A 232 -14.34 24.73 5.70
CA GLU A 232 -14.81 25.15 7.03
C GLU A 232 -13.66 25.65 7.94
N LEU A 233 -12.41 25.40 7.56
CA LEU A 233 -11.24 25.80 8.32
C LEU A 233 -10.85 27.24 7.95
N PRO A 234 -10.31 28.04 8.91
CA PRO A 234 -9.83 29.37 8.62
C PRO A 234 -8.66 29.37 7.60
N ASP A 235 -8.72 30.26 6.64
CA ASP A 235 -7.58 30.53 5.75
C ASP A 235 -6.37 30.98 6.56
N GLY A 236 -5.19 30.49 6.22
CA GLY A 236 -3.97 30.87 6.93
C GLY A 236 -2.80 29.94 6.68
N GLU A 237 -1.67 30.30 7.29
CA GLU A 237 -0.46 29.48 7.34
C GLU A 237 -0.21 29.05 8.80
N TYR A 238 -0.08 27.74 9.00
CA TYR A 238 0.11 27.12 10.30
C TYR A 238 1.44 26.38 10.28
N ASN A 239 2.34 26.73 11.19
CA ASN A 239 3.66 26.13 11.27
C ASN A 239 3.80 25.36 12.57
N TYR A 240 4.38 24.16 12.48
CA TYR A 240 4.73 23.37 13.65
C TYR A 240 6.09 22.70 13.46
N THR A 241 6.80 22.51 14.56
CA THR A 241 8.06 21.76 14.57
C THR A 241 8.03 20.81 15.75
N ASP A 242 8.27 19.54 15.46
CA ASP A 242 8.44 18.48 16.45
C ASP A 242 9.81 17.85 16.24
N TYR A 243 10.22 16.96 17.15
CA TYR A 243 11.51 16.31 17.09
C TYR A 243 11.34 14.82 17.36
N VAL A 244 12.09 14.01 16.62
CA VAL A 244 12.33 12.60 16.95
C VAL A 244 13.71 12.47 17.55
N ASP A 245 13.91 11.48 18.40
CA ASP A 245 15.21 11.18 18.98
C ASP A 245 16.24 10.92 17.86
N GLY A 246 17.49 11.21 18.17
CA GLY A 246 18.59 10.94 17.24
C GLY A 246 18.70 9.47 16.86
N CYS A 247 19.44 9.17 15.80
CA CYS A 247 19.65 7.83 15.30
C CYS A 247 21.11 7.38 15.53
N GLY A 248 21.31 6.66 16.62
CA GLY A 248 22.64 6.12 16.99
C GLY A 248 23.74 7.16 17.15
N ASP A 249 24.99 6.72 17.16
CA ASP A 249 26.16 7.58 17.39
C ASP A 249 26.41 8.59 16.25
N LYS A 250 25.91 8.30 15.06
CA LYS A 250 26.10 9.17 13.88
C LYS A 250 25.20 10.41 13.89
N TYR A 251 24.03 10.30 14.48
CA TYR A 251 23.05 11.35 14.60
C TYR A 251 22.52 11.42 16.04
N PRO A 252 23.35 11.86 17.01
CA PRO A 252 22.99 11.86 18.42
C PRO A 252 21.98 12.92 18.81
N ASP A 253 21.87 13.98 18.01
CA ASP A 253 20.97 15.10 18.28
C ASP A 253 19.54 14.81 17.78
N PRO A 254 18.50 15.37 18.45
CA PRO A 254 17.13 15.26 17.97
C PRO A 254 16.94 15.80 16.56
N LEU A 255 16.23 15.06 15.73
CA LEU A 255 15.98 15.36 14.32
C LEU A 255 14.66 16.15 14.18
N PRO A 256 14.67 17.36 13.60
CA PRO A 256 13.45 18.16 13.47
C PRO A 256 12.52 17.61 12.38
N ILE A 257 11.23 17.53 12.70
CA ILE A 257 10.14 17.38 11.76
C ILE A 257 9.43 18.72 11.69
N LYS A 258 9.49 19.38 10.54
CA LYS A 258 8.85 20.66 10.30
C LYS A 258 7.69 20.49 9.34
N VAL A 259 6.57 21.10 9.66
CA VAL A 259 5.41 21.15 8.79
C VAL A 259 4.87 22.55 8.70
N LYS A 260 4.56 22.98 7.48
CA LYS A 260 3.77 24.16 7.20
C LYS A 260 2.50 23.74 6.48
N VAL A 261 1.34 24.02 7.08
CA VAL A 261 0.04 23.81 6.47
C VAL A 261 -0.50 25.15 6.00
N THR A 262 -0.80 25.25 4.71
CA THR A 262 -1.44 26.43 4.11
C THR A 262 -2.86 26.07 3.70
N ILE A 263 -3.84 26.79 4.23
CA ILE A 263 -5.26 26.66 3.89
C ILE A 263 -5.69 27.88 3.10
N LYS A 264 -6.31 27.65 1.93
CA LYS A 264 -6.86 28.70 1.08
C LYS A 264 -8.14 28.22 0.41
N GLY A 265 -9.29 28.68 0.94
CA GLY A 265 -10.60 28.20 0.53
C GLY A 265 -10.76 26.70 0.80
N ASP A 266 -10.96 25.89 -0.23
CA ASP A 266 -11.09 24.44 -0.14
C ASP A 266 -9.78 23.68 -0.43
N ASN A 267 -8.65 24.41 -0.54
CA ASN A 267 -7.33 23.83 -0.81
C ASN A 267 -6.50 23.81 0.46
N LEU A 268 -5.84 22.68 0.68
CA LEU A 268 -4.89 22.45 1.77
C LEU A 268 -3.57 22.00 1.17
N THR A 269 -2.49 22.68 1.52
CA THR A 269 -1.12 22.34 1.12
C THR A 269 -0.33 22.02 2.38
N ILE A 270 0.37 20.90 2.38
CA ILE A 270 1.28 20.48 3.46
C ILE A 270 2.69 20.51 2.90
N ASP A 271 3.56 21.30 3.54
CA ASP A 271 4.96 21.48 3.15
C ASP A 271 5.87 21.06 4.31
N PHE A 272 6.72 20.07 4.06
CA PHE A 272 7.69 19.54 5.00
C PHE A 272 9.10 20.12 4.82
N THR A 273 9.26 21.18 4.04
CA THR A 273 10.56 21.83 3.79
C THR A 273 11.24 22.23 5.10
N GLY A 274 12.49 21.80 5.27
CA GLY A 274 13.29 22.02 6.48
C GLY A 274 13.17 20.95 7.55
N THR A 275 12.41 19.88 7.30
CA THR A 275 12.50 18.64 8.05
C THR A 275 13.88 18.01 7.84
N ALA A 276 14.41 17.31 8.85
CA ALA A 276 15.63 16.52 8.70
C ALA A 276 15.50 15.58 7.51
N ARG A 277 16.52 15.55 6.63
CA ARG A 277 16.51 14.61 5.51
C ARG A 277 16.53 13.17 6.06
N SER A 278 15.56 12.39 5.66
CA SER A 278 15.77 10.95 5.65
C SER A 278 16.71 10.68 4.48
N GLU A 279 17.98 10.62 4.74
CA GLU A 279 18.86 9.99 3.78
C GLU A 279 18.49 8.50 3.77
N GLU A 280 18.93 7.72 2.80
CA GLU A 280 18.68 6.26 2.65
C GLU A 280 18.98 5.44 3.91
N HIS A 281 18.90 6.02 5.10
CA HIS A 281 19.59 5.58 6.31
C HIS A 281 18.70 5.45 7.55
N THR A 282 17.42 5.87 7.50
CA THR A 282 16.54 5.77 8.66
C THR A 282 15.15 5.32 8.24
N SER A 283 14.83 4.04 8.44
CA SER A 283 13.62 3.39 7.99
C SER A 283 12.32 3.99 8.54
N GLU A 284 12.27 4.35 9.81
CA GLU A 284 11.04 4.85 10.43
C GLU A 284 10.73 6.31 10.11
N LEU A 285 11.74 7.14 9.83
CA LEU A 285 11.51 8.53 9.40
C LEU A 285 10.95 8.62 7.97
N GLN A 286 11.16 7.61 7.14
CA GLN A 286 10.65 7.57 5.77
C GLN A 286 9.13 7.42 5.72
N SER A 287 8.53 6.73 6.69
CA SER A 287 7.08 6.54 6.77
C SER A 287 6.30 7.84 6.95
N LEU A 288 6.93 8.87 7.51
CA LEU A 288 6.32 10.19 7.72
C LEU A 288 6.32 11.06 6.45
N PHE A 289 7.11 10.72 5.44
CA PHE A 289 7.29 11.54 4.22
C PHE A 289 6.58 11.00 2.98
N ALA A 290 5.99 9.82 3.05
CA ALA A 290 5.22 9.22 1.95
C ALA A 290 3.86 9.89 1.70
N ILE A 291 3.56 11.00 2.40
CA ILE A 291 2.34 11.79 2.24
C ILE A 291 2.69 13.11 1.53
N SER A 292 3.07 13.01 0.27
CA SER A 292 3.22 14.19 -0.59
C SER A 292 2.34 14.08 -1.82
#